data_2da70374955f525a8fc93cd63d263a88
#
_entry.id   2da70374955f525a8fc93cd63d263a88
#
_cell.length_a   1.000
_cell.length_b   1.000
_cell.length_c   1.000
_cell.angle_alpha   90.00
_cell.angle_beta   90.00
_cell.angle_gamma   90.00
#
_symmetry.space_group_name_H-M   'P 1'
#
loop_
_entity.id
_entity.type
_entity.pdbx_description
1 polymer ?
#
loop_
_entity_poly.entity_id
_entity_poly.type
_entity_poly.pdbx_seq_one_letter_code
_entity_poly.pdbx_strand_id
1 'polypeptide(L)'
;YLTATQLFGALRDTELANQINGEIPQTSIITEERLAQVAQKLGMSADDLFDELYDKRYIDRHNNIRSETRTQFFEEYPAFASGLSEGKVKDRNKEKPRPIKIRKAVYNEMREFWEHINQRYLLFYDADLDANIVDVALALFEKPGVFTDVVMTSSRDIVHSDGAQMSTSTGTGVQYTITRPIPYGIFLTRIMRVTSIPIRDLHKALVAYSKRHGVIDAKYINESSASAFCAEFQNWKVTELQGRFRYIKSNAPCGATALTYADGTPREDVAQGRIGTKIIPGTPSSKYLYDVFAYDSPLERENITSDIEEVVVYGKIPRSSIAIPTITGSMYSPDFMYVVKKSSGKKELNIVVETKDVEGKDVLRGTEAAKIECARVFFEILSKEGYTVYFRDQINNKQMVQIIDEVLCVSESNSQ
;
A
#
# COMPACT_ATOMS: atom_id res chain seq x y z
N TYR A 1 1.02 8.08 2.70
CA TYR A 1 0.69 8.87 3.88
C TYR A 1 -0.22 10.00 3.48
N LEU A 2 -1.38 10.07 4.12
CA LEU A 2 -2.14 11.31 4.16
C LEU A 2 -1.45 12.20 5.21
N THR A 3 -1.18 13.45 4.87
CA THR A 3 -0.85 14.45 5.89
C THR A 3 -2.09 14.71 6.73
N ALA A 4 -1.92 15.15 7.98
CA ALA A 4 -3.05 15.56 8.80
C ALA A 4 -3.99 16.51 8.03
N THR A 5 -3.43 17.48 7.31
CA THR A 5 -4.20 18.42 6.49
C THR A 5 -5.02 17.75 5.39
N GLN A 6 -4.50 16.70 4.75
CA GLN A 6 -5.25 15.97 3.71
C GLN A 6 -6.38 15.13 4.31
N LEU A 7 -6.14 14.47 5.45
CA LEU A 7 -7.15 13.71 6.15
C LEU A 7 -8.23 14.66 6.71
N PHE A 8 -7.82 15.75 7.35
CA PHE A 8 -8.72 16.68 8.05
C PHE A 8 -9.34 17.73 7.17
N GLY A 9 -8.79 17.98 6.00
CA GLY A 9 -9.50 18.69 4.94
C GLY A 9 -10.80 18.00 4.55
N ALA A 10 -10.84 16.68 4.63
CA ALA A 10 -12.06 15.89 4.43
C ALA A 10 -12.95 15.85 5.68
N LEU A 11 -12.37 15.82 6.88
CA LEU A 11 -13.09 15.70 8.16
C LEU A 11 -13.49 17.06 8.76
N ARG A 12 -12.84 18.15 8.33
CA ARG A 12 -13.07 19.54 8.80
C ARG A 12 -13.00 19.72 10.33
N ASP A 13 -12.16 18.92 10.99
CA ASP A 13 -12.04 18.91 12.44
C ASP A 13 -10.58 18.89 12.87
N THR A 14 -10.10 20.05 13.34
CA THR A 14 -8.71 20.23 13.81
C THR A 14 -8.46 19.57 15.16
N GLU A 15 -9.48 19.41 16.00
CA GLU A 15 -9.35 18.77 17.31
C GLU A 15 -9.13 17.27 17.14
N LEU A 16 -9.84 16.65 16.21
CA LEU A 16 -9.62 15.27 15.82
C LEU A 16 -8.21 15.07 15.22
N ALA A 17 -7.67 16.09 14.52
CA ALA A 17 -6.31 16.09 14.02
C ALA A 17 -5.26 15.93 15.11
N ASN A 18 -5.42 16.71 16.15
CA ASN A 18 -4.51 16.69 17.28
C ASN A 18 -4.63 15.37 18.06
N GLN A 19 -5.82 14.84 18.20
CA GLN A 19 -6.07 13.54 18.81
C GLN A 19 -5.40 12.40 18.06
N ILE A 20 -5.55 12.33 16.74
CA ILE A 20 -4.94 11.28 15.91
C ILE A 20 -3.41 11.40 15.86
N ASN A 21 -2.85 12.58 16.06
CA ASN A 21 -1.40 12.82 16.06
C ASN A 21 -0.73 12.59 17.43
N GLY A 22 -1.42 12.03 18.41
CA GLY A 22 -0.86 11.74 19.72
C GLY A 22 -0.92 12.89 20.72
N GLU A 23 -1.55 14.03 20.40
CA GLU A 23 -1.93 15.06 21.36
C GLU A 23 -3.24 14.68 22.09
N ILE A 24 -3.42 13.39 22.33
CA ILE A 24 -4.64 12.84 22.93
C ILE A 24 -4.65 13.18 24.40
N PRO A 25 -5.80 13.66 24.95
CA PRO A 25 -5.96 13.79 26.39
C PRO A 25 -5.60 12.48 27.10
N GLN A 26 -4.94 12.58 28.25
CA GLN A 26 -4.42 11.44 29.03
C GLN A 26 -5.47 10.42 29.48
N THR A 27 -6.74 10.63 29.15
CA THR A 27 -7.91 9.87 29.58
C THR A 27 -8.54 9.05 28.44
N SER A 28 -7.75 8.29 27.70
CA SER A 28 -8.31 7.32 26.75
C SER A 28 -8.88 6.14 27.53
N ILE A 29 -10.19 5.99 27.55
CA ILE A 29 -10.90 4.91 28.24
C ILE A 29 -11.18 3.78 27.26
N ILE A 30 -10.85 2.55 27.64
CA ILE A 30 -11.30 1.36 26.92
C ILE A 30 -12.70 1.01 27.40
N THR A 31 -13.69 1.03 26.51
CA THR A 31 -15.05 0.61 26.87
C THR A 31 -15.09 -0.90 27.15
N GLU A 32 -16.00 -1.33 28.06
CA GLU A 32 -16.19 -2.75 28.39
C GLU A 32 -16.52 -3.59 27.14
N GLU A 33 -17.32 -3.03 26.22
CA GLU A 33 -17.64 -3.69 24.95
C GLU A 33 -16.39 -3.89 24.08
N ARG A 34 -15.49 -2.93 24.06
CA ARG A 34 -14.23 -3.03 23.31
C ARG A 34 -13.27 -4.03 23.94
N LEU A 35 -13.21 -4.03 25.26
CA LEU A 35 -12.42 -5.02 26.01
C LEU A 35 -12.92 -6.44 25.70
N ALA A 36 -14.25 -6.68 25.75
CA ALA A 36 -14.86 -7.96 25.45
C ALA A 36 -14.62 -8.41 24.00
N GLN A 37 -14.72 -7.50 23.03
CA GLN A 37 -14.44 -7.80 21.60
C GLN A 37 -12.99 -8.22 21.37
N VAL A 38 -12.04 -7.53 22.01
CA VAL A 38 -10.62 -7.86 21.87
C VAL A 38 -10.30 -9.16 22.59
N ALA A 39 -10.84 -9.36 23.80
CA ALA A 39 -10.68 -10.59 24.55
C ALA A 39 -11.19 -11.82 23.75
N GLN A 40 -12.34 -11.70 23.10
CA GLN A 40 -12.87 -12.75 22.22
C GLN A 40 -11.90 -13.06 21.05
N LYS A 41 -11.30 -12.03 20.44
CA LYS A 41 -10.30 -12.23 19.36
C LYS A 41 -9.02 -12.89 19.85
N LEU A 42 -8.64 -12.66 21.10
CA LEU A 42 -7.46 -13.25 21.73
C LEU A 42 -7.75 -14.63 22.36
N GLY A 43 -9.03 -15.07 22.37
CA GLY A 43 -9.45 -16.36 22.91
C GLY A 43 -9.43 -16.41 24.44
N MET A 44 -9.61 -15.28 25.12
CA MET A 44 -9.61 -15.14 26.57
C MET A 44 -10.87 -14.42 27.08
N SER A 45 -11.12 -14.42 28.39
CA SER A 45 -12.23 -13.66 28.97
C SER A 45 -11.91 -12.16 29.04
N ALA A 46 -12.94 -11.32 29.13
CA ALA A 46 -12.74 -9.88 29.28
C ALA A 46 -12.06 -9.54 30.63
N ASP A 47 -12.38 -10.29 31.67
CA ASP A 47 -11.80 -10.12 33.00
C ASP A 47 -10.31 -10.49 33.01
N ASP A 48 -9.95 -11.63 32.39
CA ASP A 48 -8.54 -12.03 32.25
C ASP A 48 -7.73 -10.99 31.46
N LEU A 49 -8.31 -10.48 30.37
CA LEU A 49 -7.65 -9.43 29.59
C LEU A 49 -7.50 -8.12 30.40
N PHE A 50 -8.51 -7.74 31.18
CA PHE A 50 -8.43 -6.57 32.05
C PHE A 50 -7.30 -6.72 33.07
N ASP A 51 -7.25 -7.87 33.74
CA ASP A 51 -6.21 -8.16 34.75
C ASP A 51 -4.82 -8.14 34.16
N GLU A 52 -4.64 -8.73 32.95
CA GLU A 52 -3.38 -8.70 32.22
C GLU A 52 -2.94 -7.27 31.87
N LEU A 53 -3.85 -6.46 31.33
CA LEU A 53 -3.57 -5.07 30.98
C LEU A 53 -3.28 -4.20 32.20
N TYR A 54 -3.95 -4.48 33.30
CA TYR A 54 -3.76 -3.77 34.58
C TYR A 54 -2.42 -4.13 35.20
N ASP A 55 -2.05 -5.40 35.26
CA ASP A 55 -0.79 -5.89 35.82
C ASP A 55 0.43 -5.38 35.01
N LYS A 56 0.31 -5.30 33.68
CA LYS A 56 1.30 -4.68 32.78
C LYS A 56 1.35 -3.16 32.89
N ARG A 57 0.48 -2.56 33.73
CA ARG A 57 0.34 -1.11 33.92
C ARG A 57 0.00 -0.35 32.63
N TYR A 58 -0.69 -0.98 31.70
CA TYR A 58 -1.18 -0.33 30.49
C TYR A 58 -2.44 0.47 30.72
N ILE A 59 -3.28 0.03 31.65
CA ILE A 59 -4.51 0.72 32.05
C ILE A 59 -4.55 0.99 33.56
N ASP A 60 -5.45 1.87 33.95
CA ASP A 60 -5.82 2.08 35.37
C ASP A 60 -7.11 1.33 35.75
N ARG A 61 -7.59 1.47 36.98
CA ARG A 61 -8.80 0.82 37.50
C ARG A 61 -10.10 1.27 36.82
N HIS A 62 -10.02 2.32 36.02
CA HIS A 62 -11.15 2.88 35.26
C HIS A 62 -10.99 2.67 33.75
N ASN A 63 -10.19 1.71 33.35
CA ASN A 63 -9.90 1.39 31.96
C ASN A 63 -9.23 2.54 31.15
N ASN A 64 -8.65 3.53 31.82
CA ASN A 64 -7.88 4.56 31.12
C ASN A 64 -6.52 4.02 30.73
N ILE A 65 -6.15 4.21 29.46
CA ILE A 65 -4.82 3.88 28.96
C ILE A 65 -3.82 4.88 29.55
N ARG A 66 -2.77 4.39 30.20
CA ARG A 66 -1.72 5.22 30.77
C ARG A 66 -0.85 5.83 29.69
N SER A 67 -0.57 7.14 29.80
CA SER A 67 0.23 7.87 28.82
C SER A 67 1.64 7.33 28.67
N GLU A 68 2.25 6.88 29.78
CA GLU A 68 3.64 6.43 29.82
C GLU A 68 3.86 5.11 29.05
N THR A 69 2.85 4.24 29.03
CA THR A 69 2.93 2.91 28.41
C THR A 69 2.10 2.79 27.13
N ARG A 70 1.50 3.89 26.68
CA ARG A 70 0.56 3.91 25.57
C ARG A 70 1.14 3.33 24.28
N THR A 71 2.35 3.68 23.91
CA THR A 71 3.00 3.19 22.70
C THR A 71 3.22 1.68 22.76
N GLN A 72 3.72 1.19 23.90
CA GLN A 72 3.92 -0.24 24.15
C GLN A 72 2.60 -1.01 24.15
N PHE A 73 1.55 -0.43 24.75
CA PHE A 73 0.21 -1.00 24.76
C PHE A 73 -0.31 -1.27 23.32
N PHE A 74 -0.25 -0.30 22.43
CA PHE A 74 -0.72 -0.48 21.06
C PHE A 74 0.22 -1.33 20.17
N GLU A 75 1.48 -1.47 20.54
CA GLU A 75 2.41 -2.40 19.90
C GLU A 75 2.11 -3.84 20.30
N GLU A 76 1.82 -4.10 21.56
CA GLU A 76 1.55 -5.45 22.09
C GLU A 76 0.11 -5.90 21.82
N TYR A 77 -0.85 -4.95 21.89
CA TYR A 77 -2.28 -5.21 21.64
C TYR A 77 -2.81 -4.40 20.44
N PRO A 78 -2.35 -4.67 19.24
CA PRO A 78 -2.77 -3.92 18.04
C PRO A 78 -4.27 -4.06 17.74
N ALA A 79 -4.93 -5.07 18.31
CA ALA A 79 -6.37 -5.25 18.21
C ALA A 79 -7.18 -4.11 18.84
N PHE A 80 -6.61 -3.33 19.75
CA PHE A 80 -7.23 -2.12 20.29
C PHE A 80 -7.07 -0.92 19.37
N ALA A 81 -6.07 -0.93 18.47
CA ALA A 81 -5.90 0.12 17.48
C ALA A 81 -6.96 -0.01 16.38
N SER A 82 -7.77 1.00 16.20
CA SER A 82 -8.80 1.03 15.17
C SER A 82 -8.24 1.65 13.88
N GLY A 83 -7.88 0.84 12.91
CA GLY A 83 -7.69 1.25 11.51
C GLY A 83 -6.58 2.28 11.18
N LEU A 84 -6.34 3.27 12.02
CA LEU A 84 -5.25 4.23 11.91
C LEU A 84 -4.23 3.96 13.02
N SER A 85 -3.05 3.45 12.66
CA SER A 85 -1.95 3.32 13.62
C SER A 85 -1.50 4.70 14.07
N GLU A 86 -1.23 4.85 15.36
CA GLU A 86 -0.64 6.06 15.94
C GLU A 86 0.62 6.48 15.15
N GLY A 87 0.78 7.76 14.88
CA GLY A 87 1.91 8.28 14.11
C GLY A 87 1.82 8.13 12.58
N LYS A 88 0.76 7.51 12.02
CA LYS A 88 0.54 7.50 10.57
C LYS A 88 0.02 8.82 10.02
N VAL A 89 -0.60 9.63 10.85
CA VAL A 89 -1.07 10.98 10.48
C VAL A 89 -0.14 11.99 11.10
N LYS A 90 0.53 12.78 10.27
CA LYS A 90 1.48 13.80 10.70
C LYS A 90 1.07 15.16 10.19
N ASP A 91 1.12 16.17 11.06
CA ASP A 91 0.92 17.55 10.65
C ASP A 91 2.19 18.06 9.92
N ARG A 92 2.07 18.24 8.62
CA ARG A 92 3.17 18.72 7.77
C ARG A 92 3.71 20.09 8.21
N ASN A 93 2.91 20.89 8.85
CA ASN A 93 3.31 22.22 9.29
C ASN A 93 4.06 22.20 10.64
N LYS A 94 3.79 21.20 11.49
CA LYS A 94 4.42 21.03 12.79
C LYS A 94 5.70 20.19 12.75
N GLU A 95 5.74 19.17 11.90
CA GLU A 95 6.88 18.25 11.82
C GLU A 95 7.64 18.43 10.50
N LYS A 96 8.86 18.94 10.57
CA LYS A 96 9.78 18.86 9.43
C LYS A 96 10.17 17.41 9.20
N PRO A 97 10.18 16.93 7.94
CA PRO A 97 10.66 15.58 7.63
C PRO A 97 12.06 15.38 8.18
N ARG A 98 12.25 14.38 9.04
CA ARG A 98 13.58 14.02 9.54
C ARG A 98 14.42 13.49 8.37
N PRO A 99 15.60 14.04 8.08
CA PRO A 99 16.50 13.48 7.09
C PRO A 99 17.13 12.19 7.63
N ILE A 100 17.17 11.16 6.79
CA ILE A 100 17.88 9.90 7.02
C ILE A 100 19.06 9.89 6.07
N LYS A 101 20.28 9.74 6.59
CA LYS A 101 21.49 9.79 5.77
C LYS A 101 21.64 8.53 4.93
N ILE A 102 22.02 8.73 3.68
CA ILE A 102 22.39 7.67 2.75
C ILE A 102 23.86 7.36 2.93
N ARG A 103 24.21 6.11 3.19
CA ARG A 103 25.61 5.67 3.32
C ARG A 103 26.21 5.51 1.93
N LYS A 104 26.99 6.48 1.50
CA LYS A 104 27.59 6.52 0.15
C LYS A 104 28.41 5.28 -0.20
N ALA A 105 29.14 4.71 0.76
CA ALA A 105 29.91 3.49 0.53
C ALA A 105 28.98 2.31 0.18
N VAL A 106 27.88 2.13 0.91
CA VAL A 106 26.89 1.09 0.65
C VAL A 106 26.15 1.34 -0.67
N TYR A 107 25.81 2.61 -0.96
CA TYR A 107 25.21 2.97 -2.23
C TYR A 107 26.11 2.61 -3.43
N ASN A 108 27.42 2.84 -3.33
CA ASN A 108 28.35 2.52 -4.41
C ASN A 108 28.38 1.03 -4.75
N GLU A 109 28.23 0.13 -3.76
CA GLU A 109 28.14 -1.31 -3.97
C GLU A 109 26.85 -1.75 -4.70
N MET A 110 25.79 -0.97 -4.60
CA MET A 110 24.52 -1.24 -5.29
C MET A 110 24.21 -0.27 -6.43
N ARG A 111 25.16 0.60 -6.79
CA ARG A 111 24.96 1.67 -7.76
C ARG A 111 24.51 1.15 -9.11
N GLU A 112 25.23 0.17 -9.65
CA GLU A 112 24.91 -0.45 -10.95
C GLU A 112 23.51 -1.05 -10.93
N PHE A 113 23.18 -1.77 -9.86
CA PHE A 113 21.84 -2.32 -9.66
C PHE A 113 20.78 -1.23 -9.67
N TRP A 114 20.97 -0.15 -8.90
CA TRP A 114 20.05 0.97 -8.85
C TRP A 114 19.87 1.64 -10.22
N GLU A 115 20.93 1.90 -10.94
CA GLU A 115 20.89 2.52 -12.26
C GLU A 115 20.10 1.69 -13.28
N HIS A 116 20.09 0.36 -13.17
CA HIS A 116 19.31 -0.50 -14.02
C HIS A 116 17.82 -0.55 -13.65
N ILE A 117 17.49 -0.68 -12.36
CA ILE A 117 16.08 -0.78 -11.94
C ILE A 117 15.35 0.57 -11.94
N ASN A 118 16.08 1.68 -11.95
CA ASN A 118 15.52 3.03 -11.99
C ASN A 118 15.23 3.54 -13.41
N GLN A 119 15.40 2.71 -14.44
CA GLN A 119 15.09 3.06 -15.82
C GLN A 119 13.59 3.29 -15.99
N ARG A 120 13.23 4.17 -16.94
CA ARG A 120 11.82 4.42 -17.27
C ARG A 120 11.37 3.47 -18.37
N TYR A 121 10.24 2.85 -18.13
CA TYR A 121 9.57 1.98 -19.08
C TYR A 121 8.14 2.46 -19.32
N LEU A 122 7.64 2.20 -20.51
CA LEU A 122 6.26 2.40 -20.90
C LEU A 122 5.61 1.02 -20.98
N LEU A 123 4.39 0.92 -20.48
CA LEU A 123 3.58 -0.28 -20.60
C LEU A 123 2.78 -0.19 -21.90
N PHE A 124 2.97 -1.17 -22.76
CA PHE A 124 2.20 -1.35 -23.99
C PHE A 124 1.33 -2.57 -23.86
N TYR A 125 0.11 -2.45 -24.30
CA TYR A 125 -0.77 -3.60 -24.42
C TYR A 125 -0.51 -4.26 -25.76
N ASP A 126 -0.31 -5.58 -25.75
CA ASP A 126 -0.27 -6.40 -26.97
C ASP A 126 -1.73 -6.64 -27.40
N ALA A 127 -2.36 -5.59 -27.87
CA ALA A 127 -3.78 -5.63 -28.12
C ALA A 127 -4.06 -5.45 -29.60
N ASP A 128 -4.38 -6.55 -30.21
CA ASP A 128 -5.66 -6.59 -30.91
C ASP A 128 -6.74 -6.80 -29.84
N LEU A 129 -7.02 -5.75 -29.05
CA LEU A 129 -8.26 -5.68 -28.30
C LEU A 129 -9.36 -5.40 -29.32
N ASP A 130 -9.82 -6.45 -30.01
CA ASP A 130 -11.04 -6.44 -30.83
C ASP A 130 -12.29 -6.09 -29.99
N ALA A 131 -12.11 -5.90 -28.70
CA ALA A 131 -13.16 -5.49 -27.78
C ALA A 131 -13.54 -4.03 -28.07
N ASN A 132 -14.68 -3.86 -28.72
CA ASN A 132 -15.32 -2.57 -28.82
C ASN A 132 -15.56 -2.00 -27.42
N ILE A 133 -14.89 -0.91 -27.08
CA ILE A 133 -14.96 -0.31 -25.73
C ILE A 133 -16.40 0.06 -25.32
N VAL A 134 -17.27 0.32 -26.29
CA VAL A 134 -18.71 0.56 -26.03
C VAL A 134 -19.38 -0.70 -25.53
N ASP A 135 -19.08 -1.86 -26.12
CA ASP A 135 -19.65 -3.15 -25.72
C ASP A 135 -19.12 -3.58 -24.36
N VAL A 136 -17.83 -3.35 -24.11
CA VAL A 136 -17.23 -3.55 -22.77
C VAL A 136 -17.92 -2.69 -21.73
N ALA A 137 -18.04 -1.38 -21.98
CA ALA A 137 -18.70 -0.46 -21.05
C ALA A 137 -20.17 -0.87 -20.83
N LEU A 138 -20.88 -1.29 -21.87
CA LEU A 138 -22.25 -1.79 -21.75
C LEU A 138 -22.32 -3.02 -20.84
N ALA A 139 -21.50 -4.03 -21.11
CA ALA A 139 -21.45 -5.23 -20.29
C ALA A 139 -21.11 -4.94 -18.81
N LEU A 140 -20.25 -3.95 -18.55
CA LEU A 140 -19.95 -3.51 -17.19
C LEU A 140 -21.12 -2.79 -16.53
N PHE A 141 -21.87 -1.94 -17.26
CA PHE A 141 -23.10 -1.34 -16.74
C PHE A 141 -24.20 -2.37 -16.45
N GLU A 142 -24.20 -3.48 -17.16
CA GLU A 142 -25.16 -4.59 -16.94
C GLU A 142 -24.81 -5.47 -15.73
N LYS A 143 -23.62 -5.32 -15.14
CA LYS A 143 -23.27 -6.09 -13.95
C LYS A 143 -24.12 -5.71 -12.74
N PRO A 144 -24.56 -6.71 -11.96
CA PRO A 144 -25.30 -6.47 -10.72
C PRO A 144 -24.53 -5.54 -9.77
N GLY A 145 -25.21 -4.56 -9.20
CA GLY A 145 -24.63 -3.65 -8.22
C GLY A 145 -23.88 -2.44 -8.79
N VAL A 146 -23.71 -2.32 -10.11
CA VAL A 146 -23.13 -1.11 -10.72
C VAL A 146 -24.10 0.05 -10.60
N PHE A 147 -25.36 -0.14 -10.92
CA PHE A 147 -26.39 0.82 -10.59
C PHE A 147 -26.91 0.53 -9.18
N THR A 148 -26.58 1.37 -8.23
CA THR A 148 -26.94 1.15 -6.83
C THR A 148 -27.60 2.39 -6.22
N ASP A 149 -28.68 2.15 -5.48
CA ASP A 149 -29.27 3.12 -4.55
C ASP A 149 -28.40 3.13 -3.30
N VAL A 150 -27.33 3.81 -3.35
CA VAL A 150 -26.31 3.93 -2.34
C VAL A 150 -26.70 3.41 -0.97
N VAL A 151 -26.35 2.20 -0.70
CA VAL A 151 -26.09 1.80 0.68
C VAL A 151 -24.64 2.16 0.94
N MET A 152 -24.34 3.41 1.28
CA MET A 152 -23.14 3.67 2.03
C MET A 152 -23.36 2.97 3.36
N THR A 153 -22.81 1.78 3.52
CA THR A 153 -22.39 1.33 4.83
C THR A 153 -21.26 2.28 5.22
N SER A 154 -21.61 3.49 5.65
CA SER A 154 -20.67 4.21 6.46
C SER A 154 -20.56 3.37 7.72
N SER A 155 -19.52 2.57 7.84
CA SER A 155 -19.01 2.27 9.16
C SER A 155 -18.76 3.67 9.73
N ARG A 156 -19.67 4.15 10.56
CA ARG A 156 -19.48 5.37 11.30
C ARG A 156 -18.42 4.99 12.30
N ASP A 157 -17.20 5.31 11.98
CA ASP A 157 -16.15 5.32 12.97
C ASP A 157 -16.59 6.35 13.97
N ILE A 158 -17.18 5.88 15.07
CA ILE A 158 -17.55 6.75 16.18
C ILE A 158 -16.22 7.08 16.83
N VAL A 159 -15.74 8.26 16.52
CA VAL A 159 -14.67 8.87 17.30
C VAL A 159 -15.31 9.24 18.64
N HIS A 160 -15.04 8.47 19.67
CA HIS A 160 -15.42 8.85 21.01
C HIS A 160 -14.61 10.08 21.40
N SER A 161 -15.27 11.06 22.01
CA SER A 161 -14.67 12.32 22.50
C SER A 161 -13.59 12.13 23.56
N ASP A 162 -13.39 10.92 24.03
CA ASP A 162 -12.50 10.58 25.15
C ASP A 162 -11.18 9.96 24.74
N GLY A 163 -10.84 10.01 23.46
CA GLY A 163 -9.59 9.52 22.93
C GLY A 163 -9.76 8.99 21.53
N ALA A 164 -8.83 9.32 20.66
CA ALA A 164 -8.86 8.99 19.24
C ALA A 164 -8.83 7.47 18.99
N GLN A 165 -9.89 6.79 19.31
CA GLN A 165 -10.18 5.47 18.78
C GLN A 165 -11.26 5.61 17.72
N MET A 166 -10.85 5.45 16.46
CA MET A 166 -11.80 5.09 15.44
C MET A 166 -12.17 3.62 15.66
N SER A 167 -13.21 3.34 16.43
CA SER A 167 -13.76 1.99 16.48
C SER A 167 -14.74 1.84 15.32
N THR A 168 -14.50 0.89 14.43
CA THR A 168 -15.54 0.35 13.58
C THR A 168 -16.49 -0.42 14.48
N SER A 169 -17.54 0.23 15.00
CA SER A 169 -18.59 -0.51 15.65
C SER A 169 -19.34 -1.27 14.55
N THR A 170 -19.21 -2.58 14.52
CA THR A 170 -20.17 -3.50 13.90
C THR A 170 -21.45 -3.56 14.73
N GLY A 171 -21.78 -2.50 15.44
CA GLY A 171 -23.09 -2.31 16.04
C GLY A 171 -24.08 -2.00 14.95
N THR A 172 -25.32 -2.41 15.10
CA THR A 172 -26.50 -2.09 14.27
C THR A 172 -26.54 -0.61 13.93
N GLY A 173 -25.68 -0.20 13.00
CA GLY A 173 -25.61 1.15 12.49
C GLY A 173 -26.84 1.43 11.68
N VAL A 174 -27.49 2.54 11.94
CA VAL A 174 -28.54 3.08 11.10
C VAL A 174 -27.95 3.26 9.69
N GLN A 175 -28.43 2.47 8.73
CA GLN A 175 -28.08 2.61 7.32
C GLN A 175 -28.67 3.93 6.81
N TYR A 176 -27.82 4.92 6.56
CA TYR A 176 -28.26 6.15 5.90
C TYR A 176 -28.13 5.93 4.38
N THR A 177 -29.26 5.78 3.72
CA THR A 177 -29.33 5.86 2.26
C THR A 177 -29.19 7.32 1.85
N ILE A 178 -27.98 7.75 1.49
CA ILE A 178 -27.77 9.10 0.94
C ILE A 178 -27.73 8.95 -0.57
N THR A 179 -28.88 8.95 -1.20
CA THR A 179 -29.01 9.08 -2.65
C THR A 179 -28.91 10.56 -3.02
N ARG A 180 -27.74 11.01 -3.44
CA ARG A 180 -27.60 12.31 -4.08
C ARG A 180 -27.29 12.09 -5.55
N PRO A 181 -28.31 12.24 -6.43
CA PRO A 181 -28.04 12.23 -7.86
C PRO A 181 -27.08 13.37 -8.22
N ILE A 182 -26.21 13.11 -9.18
CA ILE A 182 -25.30 14.09 -9.76
C ILE A 182 -25.71 14.38 -11.20
N PRO A 183 -25.36 15.55 -11.75
CA PRO A 183 -25.60 15.83 -13.16
C PRO A 183 -24.96 14.77 -14.07
N TYR A 184 -25.68 14.35 -15.09
CA TYR A 184 -25.26 13.27 -16.01
C TYR A 184 -23.85 13.51 -16.61
N GLY A 185 -23.55 14.74 -17.04
CA GLY A 185 -22.22 15.08 -17.55
C GLY A 185 -21.11 14.93 -16.50
N ILE A 186 -21.41 15.18 -15.21
CA ILE A 186 -20.48 14.96 -14.11
C ILE A 186 -20.26 13.46 -13.89
N PHE A 187 -21.33 12.66 -13.92
CA PHE A 187 -21.25 11.21 -13.84
C PHE A 187 -20.30 10.62 -14.89
N LEU A 188 -20.49 10.98 -16.15
CA LEU A 188 -19.62 10.55 -17.26
C LEU A 188 -18.17 11.03 -17.07
N THR A 189 -18.00 12.27 -16.64
CA THR A 189 -16.66 12.84 -16.39
C THR A 189 -15.92 12.12 -15.27
N ARG A 190 -16.63 11.70 -14.21
CA ARG A 190 -16.06 10.91 -13.12
C ARG A 190 -15.52 9.57 -13.63
N ILE A 191 -16.34 8.86 -14.40
CA ILE A 191 -15.96 7.57 -14.99
C ILE A 191 -14.78 7.77 -15.96
N MET A 192 -14.86 8.74 -16.87
CA MET A 192 -13.80 9.03 -17.83
C MET A 192 -12.45 9.31 -17.16
N ARG A 193 -12.43 10.07 -16.08
CA ARG A 193 -11.18 10.41 -15.37
C ARG A 193 -10.45 9.19 -14.80
N VAL A 194 -11.19 8.17 -14.42
CA VAL A 194 -10.61 6.94 -13.84
C VAL A 194 -10.33 5.90 -14.91
N THR A 195 -11.22 5.76 -15.89
CA THR A 195 -11.15 4.68 -16.89
C THR A 195 -10.45 5.09 -18.17
N SER A 196 -10.33 6.39 -18.45
CA SER A 196 -9.89 6.96 -19.71
C SER A 196 -10.81 6.61 -20.91
N ILE A 197 -12.01 6.06 -20.67
CA ILE A 197 -12.99 5.81 -21.72
C ILE A 197 -13.57 7.16 -22.17
N PRO A 198 -13.60 7.46 -23.47
CA PRO A 198 -14.17 8.70 -23.96
C PRO A 198 -15.64 8.88 -23.53
N ILE A 199 -16.02 10.09 -23.15
CA ILE A 199 -17.40 10.40 -22.73
C ILE A 199 -18.41 9.98 -23.81
N ARG A 200 -18.07 10.17 -25.09
CA ARG A 200 -18.92 9.76 -26.22
C ARG A 200 -19.23 8.26 -26.17
N ASP A 201 -18.25 7.44 -25.83
CA ASP A 201 -18.40 5.98 -25.88
C ASP A 201 -19.10 5.47 -24.61
N LEU A 202 -18.87 6.11 -23.45
CA LEU A 202 -19.68 5.90 -22.25
C LEU A 202 -21.14 6.25 -22.49
N HIS A 203 -21.41 7.37 -23.15
CA HIS A 203 -22.77 7.77 -23.48
C HIS A 203 -23.45 6.76 -24.41
N LYS A 204 -22.75 6.27 -25.44
CA LYS A 204 -23.28 5.21 -26.34
C LYS A 204 -23.63 3.95 -25.57
N ALA A 205 -22.78 3.52 -24.65
CA ALA A 205 -23.03 2.37 -23.80
C ALA A 205 -24.28 2.55 -22.93
N LEU A 206 -24.46 3.71 -22.30
CA LEU A 206 -25.64 4.01 -21.50
C LEU A 206 -26.93 4.12 -22.33
N VAL A 207 -26.83 4.65 -23.54
CA VAL A 207 -27.98 4.65 -24.50
C VAL A 207 -28.33 3.23 -24.90
N ALA A 208 -27.33 2.37 -25.15
CA ALA A 208 -27.57 0.96 -25.46
C ALA A 208 -28.17 0.23 -24.24
N TYR A 209 -27.68 0.50 -23.05
CA TYR A 209 -28.24 0.00 -21.79
C TYR A 209 -29.73 0.38 -21.64
N SER A 210 -30.05 1.67 -21.82
CA SER A 210 -31.43 2.15 -21.70
C SER A 210 -32.37 1.53 -22.75
N LYS A 211 -31.88 1.21 -23.93
CA LYS A 211 -32.67 0.49 -24.95
C LYS A 211 -33.00 -0.94 -24.55
N ARG A 212 -32.11 -1.58 -23.78
CA ARG A 212 -32.30 -3.00 -23.35
C ARG A 212 -33.11 -3.09 -22.06
N HIS A 213 -32.86 -2.20 -21.11
CA HIS A 213 -33.36 -2.30 -19.74
C HIS A 213 -34.34 -1.19 -19.34
N GLY A 214 -34.63 -0.26 -20.26
CA GLY A 214 -35.49 0.90 -19.99
C GLY A 214 -34.68 2.10 -19.46
N VAL A 215 -35.39 3.21 -19.24
CA VAL A 215 -34.75 4.47 -18.81
C VAL A 215 -34.15 4.30 -17.42
N ILE A 216 -32.88 4.70 -17.29
CA ILE A 216 -32.16 4.67 -16.02
C ILE A 216 -32.78 5.71 -15.09
N ASP A 217 -33.22 5.29 -13.89
CA ASP A 217 -33.72 6.20 -12.87
C ASP A 217 -32.60 7.18 -12.45
N ALA A 218 -32.94 8.46 -12.35
CA ALA A 218 -32.00 9.51 -11.97
C ALA A 218 -31.29 9.26 -10.63
N LYS A 219 -31.90 8.53 -9.70
CA LYS A 219 -31.31 8.13 -8.43
C LYS A 219 -30.05 7.29 -8.58
N TYR A 220 -29.91 6.53 -9.67
CA TYR A 220 -28.72 5.71 -9.98
C TYR A 220 -27.59 6.51 -10.67
N ILE A 221 -27.86 7.73 -11.12
CA ILE A 221 -26.82 8.61 -11.63
C ILE A 221 -26.17 9.33 -10.46
N ASN A 222 -25.29 8.62 -9.76
CA ASN A 222 -24.70 9.07 -8.51
C ASN A 222 -23.22 8.67 -8.40
N GLU A 223 -22.51 9.14 -7.38
CA GLU A 223 -21.07 8.86 -7.14
C GLU A 223 -20.80 7.39 -6.89
N SER A 224 -21.70 6.66 -6.25
CA SER A 224 -21.51 5.24 -5.94
C SER A 224 -21.61 4.36 -7.18
N SER A 225 -22.58 4.63 -8.06
CA SER A 225 -22.66 3.93 -9.34
C SER A 225 -21.45 4.24 -10.23
N ALA A 226 -20.94 5.47 -10.23
CA ALA A 226 -19.72 5.82 -10.94
C ALA A 226 -18.51 5.04 -10.37
N SER A 227 -18.40 4.97 -9.05
CA SER A 227 -17.32 4.24 -8.37
C SER A 227 -17.41 2.74 -8.59
N ALA A 228 -18.63 2.15 -8.55
CA ALA A 228 -18.87 0.74 -8.81
C ALA A 228 -18.47 0.38 -10.26
N PHE A 229 -18.87 1.20 -11.23
CA PHE A 229 -18.44 1.02 -12.62
C PHE A 229 -16.92 1.06 -12.75
N CYS A 230 -16.26 2.05 -12.13
CA CYS A 230 -14.81 2.17 -12.16
C CYS A 230 -14.11 0.95 -11.53
N ALA A 231 -14.65 0.40 -10.44
CA ALA A 231 -14.12 -0.81 -9.82
C ALA A 231 -14.25 -2.02 -10.75
N GLU A 232 -15.42 -2.20 -11.37
CA GLU A 232 -15.65 -3.28 -12.34
C GLU A 232 -14.78 -3.14 -13.58
N PHE A 233 -14.53 -1.92 -14.06
CA PHE A 233 -13.62 -1.68 -15.16
C PHE A 233 -12.16 -2.02 -14.79
N GLN A 234 -11.73 -1.74 -13.57
CA GLN A 234 -10.41 -2.15 -13.11
C GLN A 234 -10.29 -3.68 -13.01
N ASN A 235 -11.34 -4.35 -12.50
CA ASN A 235 -11.39 -5.81 -12.47
C ASN A 235 -11.32 -6.40 -13.90
N TRP A 236 -12.09 -5.84 -14.83
CA TRP A 236 -12.03 -6.24 -16.24
C TRP A 236 -10.63 -6.06 -16.83
N LYS A 237 -9.98 -4.90 -16.60
CA LYS A 237 -8.59 -4.69 -17.04
C LYS A 237 -7.64 -5.75 -16.50
N VAL A 238 -7.73 -6.07 -15.22
CA VAL A 238 -6.87 -7.08 -14.60
C VAL A 238 -7.08 -8.44 -15.29
N THR A 239 -8.33 -8.83 -15.53
CA THR A 239 -8.67 -10.12 -16.14
C THR A 239 -8.27 -10.21 -17.59
N GLU A 240 -8.61 -9.20 -18.40
CA GLU A 240 -8.42 -9.25 -19.86
C GLU A 240 -7.03 -8.89 -20.32
N LEU A 241 -6.32 -8.04 -19.55
CA LEU A 241 -4.99 -7.58 -19.95
C LEU A 241 -3.87 -8.36 -19.26
N GLN A 242 -4.19 -9.26 -18.31
CA GLN A 242 -3.20 -10.11 -17.69
C GLN A 242 -2.50 -10.97 -18.77
N GLY A 243 -1.18 -10.89 -18.80
CA GLY A 243 -0.36 -11.60 -19.80
C GLY A 243 -0.40 -11.02 -21.24
N ARG A 244 -1.14 -9.92 -21.46
CA ARG A 244 -1.27 -9.26 -22.77
C ARG A 244 -0.63 -7.87 -22.78
N PHE A 245 0.43 -7.68 -22.05
CA PHE A 245 1.16 -6.43 -21.99
C PHE A 245 2.66 -6.69 -21.99
N ARG A 246 3.42 -5.67 -22.42
CA ARG A 246 4.88 -5.68 -22.39
C ARG A 246 5.39 -4.32 -21.96
N TYR A 247 6.62 -4.31 -21.49
CA TYR A 247 7.34 -3.08 -21.21
C TYR A 247 8.30 -2.75 -22.34
N ILE A 248 8.38 -1.49 -22.69
CA ILE A 248 9.35 -0.96 -23.64
C ILE A 248 10.13 0.13 -22.93
N LYS A 249 11.46 0.02 -22.95
CA LYS A 249 12.34 1.02 -22.37
C LYS A 249 12.14 2.37 -23.03
N SER A 250 11.94 3.39 -22.22
CA SER A 250 11.82 4.77 -22.68
C SER A 250 13.20 5.39 -22.89
N ASN A 251 13.36 6.15 -23.98
CA ASN A 251 14.56 6.95 -24.21
C ASN A 251 14.59 8.23 -23.34
N ALA A 252 13.56 8.47 -22.53
CA ALA A 252 13.55 9.62 -21.63
C ALA A 252 14.59 9.44 -20.53
N PRO A 253 15.37 10.46 -20.21
CA PRO A 253 16.36 10.37 -19.14
C PRO A 253 15.70 10.06 -17.80
N CYS A 254 16.38 9.28 -16.98
CA CYS A 254 15.99 9.07 -15.60
C CYS A 254 16.01 10.42 -14.89
N GLY A 255 14.89 10.81 -14.30
CA GLY A 255 14.84 12.04 -13.51
C GLY A 255 15.48 11.84 -12.15
N ALA A 256 15.60 12.93 -11.38
CA ALA A 256 16.00 12.84 -9.99
C ALA A 256 15.01 11.95 -9.20
N THR A 257 15.57 11.12 -8.30
CA THR A 257 14.81 10.25 -7.40
C THR A 257 15.00 10.68 -5.95
N ALA A 258 14.47 9.90 -5.01
CA ALA A 258 14.78 10.13 -3.60
C ALA A 258 16.19 9.67 -3.22
N LEU A 259 16.84 8.79 -4.00
CA LEU A 259 18.22 8.34 -3.77
C LEU A 259 19.25 9.12 -4.57
N THR A 260 18.91 9.57 -5.77
CA THR A 260 19.87 10.18 -6.71
C THR A 260 19.40 11.52 -7.25
N TYR A 261 20.34 12.36 -7.60
CA TYR A 261 20.13 13.52 -8.45
C TYR A 261 19.91 13.10 -9.92
N ALA A 262 19.58 14.05 -10.77
CA ALA A 262 19.32 13.78 -12.19
C ALA A 262 20.59 13.31 -12.97
N ASP A 263 21.78 13.62 -12.45
CA ASP A 263 23.07 13.18 -12.98
C ASP A 263 23.50 11.78 -12.47
N GLY A 264 22.63 11.10 -11.68
CA GLY A 264 22.91 9.78 -11.11
C GLY A 264 23.75 9.81 -9.82
N THR A 265 24.18 10.98 -9.36
CA THR A 265 24.92 11.06 -8.09
C THR A 265 24.01 10.82 -6.89
N PRO A 266 24.49 10.11 -5.83
CA PRO A 266 23.67 9.85 -4.66
C PRO A 266 23.41 11.13 -3.86
N ARG A 267 22.19 11.24 -3.33
CA ARG A 267 21.85 12.30 -2.37
C ARG A 267 22.55 12.06 -1.04
N GLU A 268 22.68 13.11 -0.24
CA GLU A 268 23.20 13.01 1.12
C GLU A 268 22.20 12.33 2.05
N ASP A 269 20.92 12.62 1.87
CA ASP A 269 19.84 12.13 2.71
C ASP A 269 18.52 11.93 1.93
N VAL A 270 17.61 11.24 2.58
CA VAL A 270 16.25 11.03 2.14
C VAL A 270 15.26 11.33 3.28
N ALA A 271 14.12 11.91 2.96
CA ALA A 271 13.10 12.17 3.97
C ALA A 271 12.58 10.86 4.58
N GLN A 272 12.53 10.77 5.91
CA GLN A 272 12.07 9.59 6.67
C GLN A 272 10.77 9.02 6.11
N GLY A 273 9.76 9.85 5.84
CA GLY A 273 8.46 9.39 5.34
C GLY A 273 8.50 8.67 3.97
N ARG A 274 9.63 8.75 3.25
CA ARG A 274 9.84 7.96 2.04
C ARG A 274 10.37 6.56 2.31
N ILE A 275 10.99 6.34 3.46
CA ILE A 275 11.53 5.04 3.87
C ILE A 275 10.56 4.32 4.81
N GLY A 276 10.11 5.00 5.86
CA GLY A 276 9.18 4.44 6.83
C GLY A 276 8.75 5.48 7.84
N THR A 277 7.65 5.19 8.54
CA THR A 277 7.09 6.10 9.56
C THR A 277 7.65 5.88 10.93
N LYS A 278 7.96 4.63 11.25
CA LYS A 278 8.48 4.20 12.54
C LYS A 278 9.99 4.10 12.46
N ILE A 279 10.66 4.41 13.58
CA ILE A 279 12.12 4.30 13.71
C ILE A 279 12.41 3.34 14.88
N ILE A 280 13.39 2.46 14.68
CA ILE A 280 13.95 1.65 15.75
C ILE A 280 15.23 2.33 16.25
N PRO A 281 15.38 2.54 17.57
CA PRO A 281 16.68 2.92 18.13
C PRO A 281 17.71 1.83 17.89
N GLY A 282 18.92 2.23 17.50
CA GLY A 282 20.03 1.30 17.28
C GLY A 282 20.91 1.73 16.11
N THR A 283 22.01 1.03 15.96
CA THR A 283 22.94 1.22 14.84
C THR A 283 22.68 0.15 13.78
N PRO A 284 22.24 0.53 12.57
CA PRO A 284 22.06 -0.43 11.49
C PRO A 284 23.35 -1.16 11.11
N SER A 285 23.20 -2.40 10.61
CA SER A 285 24.30 -3.16 10.02
C SER A 285 25.07 -2.30 9.01
N SER A 286 26.37 -2.53 8.89
CA SER A 286 27.22 -1.83 7.89
C SER A 286 26.76 -2.09 6.46
N LYS A 287 26.03 -3.18 6.22
CA LYS A 287 25.45 -3.59 4.93
C LYS A 287 24.17 -2.80 4.57
N TYR A 288 23.53 -2.12 5.54
CA TYR A 288 22.28 -1.40 5.31
C TYR A 288 22.50 -0.01 4.72
N LEU A 289 21.71 0.37 3.71
CA LEU A 289 21.88 1.62 2.94
C LEU A 289 21.74 2.89 3.76
N TYR A 290 20.97 2.86 4.85
CA TYR A 290 20.67 4.05 5.65
C TYR A 290 21.33 4.00 7.03
N ASP A 291 21.50 5.17 7.65
CA ASP A 291 22.04 5.31 9.00
C ASP A 291 21.03 5.05 10.13
N VAL A 292 19.75 4.89 9.78
CA VAL A 292 18.65 4.67 10.71
C VAL A 292 17.71 3.59 10.18
N PHE A 293 17.22 2.72 11.06
CA PHE A 293 16.15 1.78 10.74
C PHE A 293 14.80 2.49 10.69
N ALA A 294 14.21 2.61 9.50
CA ALA A 294 12.87 3.15 9.31
C ALA A 294 11.98 2.14 8.59
N TYR A 295 10.77 1.90 9.12
CA TYR A 295 9.86 0.86 8.65
C TYR A 295 8.40 1.27 8.80
N ASP A 296 7.49 0.51 8.21
CA ASP A 296 6.05 0.70 8.27
C ASP A 296 5.31 -0.49 8.88
N SER A 297 5.76 -1.71 8.58
CA SER A 297 5.12 -2.96 9.03
C SER A 297 6.07 -3.82 9.87
N PRO A 298 5.56 -4.76 10.70
CA PRO A 298 6.39 -5.71 11.44
C PRO A 298 7.32 -6.53 10.54
N LEU A 299 6.84 -6.99 9.38
CA LEU A 299 7.62 -7.76 8.43
C LEU A 299 8.78 -6.95 7.84
N GLU A 300 8.55 -5.67 7.49
CA GLU A 300 9.63 -4.78 7.09
C GLU A 300 10.66 -4.55 8.20
N ARG A 301 10.22 -4.45 9.47
CA ARG A 301 11.10 -4.35 10.62
C ARG A 301 12.02 -5.56 10.72
N GLU A 302 11.47 -6.77 10.58
CA GLU A 302 12.25 -8.00 10.58
C GLU A 302 13.29 -7.99 9.46
N ASN A 303 12.89 -7.63 8.25
CA ASN A 303 13.77 -7.59 7.09
C ASN A 303 14.95 -6.62 7.25
N ILE A 304 14.73 -5.43 7.81
CA ILE A 304 15.81 -4.44 7.97
C ILE A 304 16.74 -4.74 9.14
N THR A 305 16.30 -5.53 10.13
CA THR A 305 17.10 -5.90 11.29
C THR A 305 17.81 -7.23 11.15
N SER A 306 17.43 -8.04 10.16
CA SER A 306 18.08 -9.32 9.88
C SER A 306 19.48 -9.11 9.30
N ASP A 307 20.48 -9.76 9.91
CA ASP A 307 21.85 -9.80 9.38
C ASP A 307 22.09 -11.15 8.71
N ILE A 308 22.07 -11.15 7.38
CA ILE A 308 22.19 -12.35 6.55
C ILE A 308 23.62 -12.35 5.98
N GLU A 309 24.32 -13.49 6.14
CA GLU A 309 25.74 -13.59 5.79
C GLU A 309 25.99 -13.35 4.31
N GLU A 310 25.18 -13.93 3.45
CA GLU A 310 25.27 -13.88 1.99
C GLU A 310 24.98 -12.46 1.42
N VAL A 311 24.31 -11.62 2.20
CA VAL A 311 23.99 -10.26 1.77
C VAL A 311 25.21 -9.36 1.85
N VAL A 312 25.56 -8.74 0.74
CA VAL A 312 26.63 -7.73 0.63
C VAL A 312 26.11 -6.37 1.09
N VAL A 313 25.05 -5.90 0.47
CA VAL A 313 24.37 -4.65 0.80
C VAL A 313 22.88 -4.79 0.55
N TYR A 314 22.08 -4.03 1.29
CA TYR A 314 20.64 -4.00 1.15
C TYR A 314 20.03 -2.68 1.59
N GLY A 315 18.80 -2.42 1.14
CA GLY A 315 18.07 -1.23 1.56
C GLY A 315 16.61 -1.26 1.15
N LYS A 316 15.81 -0.46 1.85
CA LYS A 316 14.46 -0.15 1.40
C LYS A 316 14.53 0.77 0.18
N ILE A 317 13.70 0.49 -0.79
CA ILE A 317 13.51 1.37 -1.94
C ILE A 317 12.63 2.54 -1.49
N PRO A 318 13.10 3.79 -1.59
CA PRO A 318 12.29 4.92 -1.18
C PRO A 318 11.03 5.01 -2.02
N ARG A 319 9.91 5.27 -1.39
CA ARG A 319 8.61 5.36 -2.06
C ARG A 319 8.65 6.28 -3.27
N SER A 320 8.05 5.83 -4.36
CA SER A 320 7.99 6.54 -5.64
C SER A 320 9.36 6.82 -6.30
N SER A 321 10.41 6.09 -5.92
CA SER A 321 11.71 6.19 -6.56
C SER A 321 11.84 5.31 -7.80
N ILE A 322 11.20 4.14 -7.78
CA ILE A 322 10.97 3.31 -8.95
C ILE A 322 9.51 3.49 -9.35
N ALA A 323 9.24 3.58 -10.63
CA ALA A 323 7.90 3.80 -11.17
C ALA A 323 7.60 2.76 -12.25
N ILE A 324 7.15 1.58 -11.85
CA ILE A 324 6.71 0.54 -12.76
C ILE A 324 5.25 0.80 -13.13
N PRO A 325 4.93 1.12 -14.39
CA PRO A 325 3.55 1.29 -14.82
C PRO A 325 2.78 -0.03 -14.67
N THR A 326 1.56 0.02 -14.17
CA THR A 326 0.72 -1.16 -14.01
C THR A 326 -0.49 -1.14 -14.94
N ILE A 327 -1.06 -2.31 -15.22
CA ILE A 327 -2.27 -2.44 -16.04
C ILE A 327 -3.46 -1.69 -15.44
N THR A 328 -3.46 -1.44 -14.14
CA THR A 328 -4.49 -0.63 -13.47
C THR A 328 -4.34 0.87 -13.70
N GLY A 329 -3.24 1.31 -14.34
CA GLY A 329 -2.93 2.72 -14.56
C GLY A 329 -2.25 3.41 -13.39
N SER A 330 -1.92 2.67 -12.32
CA SER A 330 -1.12 3.16 -11.20
C SER A 330 0.37 2.90 -11.45
N MET A 331 1.22 3.59 -10.68
CA MET A 331 2.64 3.27 -10.61
C MET A 331 2.91 2.40 -9.40
N TYR A 332 3.76 1.42 -9.57
CA TYR A 332 4.20 0.52 -8.52
C TYR A 332 5.68 0.72 -8.22
N SER A 333 6.06 0.56 -6.96
CA SER A 333 7.43 0.61 -6.48
C SER A 333 7.60 -0.51 -5.45
N PRO A 334 8.54 -1.45 -5.66
CA PRO A 334 8.83 -2.52 -4.70
C PRO A 334 9.40 -1.96 -3.39
N ASP A 335 9.46 -2.80 -2.35
CA ASP A 335 9.85 -2.38 -1.00
C ASP A 335 11.36 -2.46 -0.76
N PHE A 336 12.03 -3.54 -1.20
CA PHE A 336 13.42 -3.81 -0.87
C PHE A 336 14.28 -4.17 -2.07
N MET A 337 15.57 -3.90 -1.95
CA MET A 337 16.63 -4.33 -2.85
C MET A 337 17.80 -4.92 -2.07
N TYR A 338 18.34 -6.04 -2.56
CA TYR A 338 19.45 -6.78 -1.97
C TYR A 338 20.48 -7.09 -3.05
N VAL A 339 21.75 -6.99 -2.70
CA VAL A 339 22.86 -7.53 -3.47
C VAL A 339 23.45 -8.69 -2.67
N VAL A 340 23.50 -9.88 -3.25
CA VAL A 340 23.86 -11.14 -2.58
C VAL A 340 25.03 -11.78 -3.30
N LYS A 341 25.99 -12.32 -2.56
CA LYS A 341 27.11 -13.10 -3.11
C LYS A 341 26.70 -14.56 -3.29
N LYS A 342 27.09 -15.16 -4.43
CA LYS A 342 27.05 -16.61 -4.61
C LYS A 342 28.11 -17.28 -3.75
N SER A 343 27.83 -18.50 -3.32
CA SER A 343 28.77 -19.37 -2.58
C SER A 343 30.10 -19.58 -3.33
N SER A 344 30.09 -19.49 -4.64
CA SER A 344 31.28 -19.54 -5.51
C SER A 344 32.13 -18.27 -5.48
N GLY A 345 31.71 -17.21 -4.80
CA GLY A 345 32.44 -15.96 -4.61
C GLY A 345 32.58 -15.06 -5.85
N LYS A 346 32.04 -15.46 -7.01
CA LYS A 346 32.33 -14.79 -8.30
C LYS A 346 31.18 -13.99 -8.93
N LYS A 347 29.93 -14.12 -8.47
CA LYS A 347 28.81 -13.36 -9.04
C LYS A 347 27.91 -12.83 -7.94
N GLU A 348 27.63 -11.53 -8.00
CA GLU A 348 26.60 -10.90 -7.21
C GLU A 348 25.24 -11.14 -7.88
N LEU A 349 24.23 -11.39 -7.05
CA LEU A 349 22.85 -11.53 -7.48
C LEU A 349 22.06 -10.33 -6.97
N ASN A 350 21.27 -9.74 -7.84
CA ASN A 350 20.41 -8.62 -7.51
C ASN A 350 19.00 -9.12 -7.27
N ILE A 351 18.47 -8.86 -6.08
CA ILE A 351 17.14 -9.32 -5.67
C ILE A 351 16.29 -8.11 -5.32
N VAL A 352 15.09 -8.06 -5.86
CA VAL A 352 14.05 -7.10 -5.49
C VAL A 352 12.92 -7.85 -4.79
N VAL A 353 12.48 -7.33 -3.66
CA VAL A 353 11.46 -7.98 -2.84
C VAL A 353 10.29 -7.03 -2.60
N GLU A 354 9.09 -7.55 -2.79
CA GLU A 354 7.83 -6.96 -2.33
C GLU A 354 7.36 -7.66 -1.08
N THR A 355 7.08 -6.92 -0.03
CA THR A 355 6.62 -7.45 1.27
C THR A 355 5.12 -7.33 1.41
N LYS A 356 4.44 -8.42 1.73
CA LYS A 356 3.00 -8.44 2.01
C LYS A 356 2.71 -9.23 3.27
N ASP A 357 2.22 -8.54 4.27
CA ASP A 357 1.79 -9.13 5.54
C ASP A 357 0.40 -9.78 5.37
N VAL A 358 0.35 -10.87 4.60
CA VAL A 358 -0.87 -11.66 4.33
C VAL A 358 -0.53 -13.15 4.36
N GLU A 359 -1.48 -13.96 4.79
CA GLU A 359 -1.30 -15.41 4.95
C GLU A 359 -1.23 -16.20 3.63
N GLY A 360 -1.61 -15.59 2.49
CA GLY A 360 -1.53 -16.25 1.19
C GLY A 360 -1.85 -15.33 0.02
N LYS A 361 -1.50 -15.79 -1.20
CA LYS A 361 -1.79 -15.06 -2.44
C LYS A 361 -3.28 -14.86 -2.68
N ASP A 362 -4.09 -15.80 -2.23
CA ASP A 362 -5.55 -15.78 -2.41
C ASP A 362 -6.23 -14.66 -1.60
N VAL A 363 -5.53 -14.13 -0.58
CA VAL A 363 -6.00 -13.01 0.25
C VAL A 363 -5.66 -11.65 -0.36
N LEU A 364 -4.80 -11.62 -1.38
CA LEU A 364 -4.46 -10.39 -2.07
C LEU A 364 -5.66 -9.83 -2.84
N ARG A 365 -5.93 -8.55 -2.68
CA ARG A 365 -6.90 -7.87 -3.54
C ARG A 365 -6.43 -7.97 -5.00
N GLY A 366 -7.36 -8.14 -5.94
CA GLY A 366 -7.01 -8.29 -7.36
C GLY A 366 -6.08 -7.21 -7.91
N THR A 367 -6.22 -5.97 -7.43
CA THR A 367 -5.31 -4.86 -7.77
C THR A 367 -3.89 -5.04 -7.25
N GLU A 368 -3.69 -5.65 -6.09
CA GLU A 368 -2.36 -5.93 -5.53
C GLU A 368 -1.69 -7.10 -6.26
N ALA A 369 -2.44 -8.15 -6.55
CA ALA A 369 -1.96 -9.25 -7.38
C ALA A 369 -1.52 -8.77 -8.77
N ALA A 370 -2.28 -7.86 -9.38
CA ALA A 370 -1.93 -7.25 -10.65
C ALA A 370 -0.64 -6.43 -10.60
N LYS A 371 -0.38 -5.71 -9.51
CA LYS A 371 0.89 -4.97 -9.31
C LYS A 371 2.08 -5.91 -9.22
N ILE A 372 1.95 -7.00 -8.46
CA ILE A 372 3.02 -8.00 -8.33
C ILE A 372 3.31 -8.65 -9.68
N GLU A 373 2.27 -8.98 -10.45
CA GLU A 373 2.43 -9.57 -11.78
C GLU A 373 3.10 -8.59 -12.76
N CYS A 374 2.70 -7.32 -12.75
CA CYS A 374 3.36 -6.27 -13.51
C CYS A 374 4.85 -6.15 -13.15
N ALA A 375 5.18 -6.22 -11.87
CA ALA A 375 6.57 -6.19 -11.42
C ALA A 375 7.34 -7.43 -11.92
N ARG A 376 6.75 -8.62 -11.85
CA ARG A 376 7.37 -9.86 -12.33
C ARG A 376 7.73 -9.75 -13.81
N VAL A 377 6.78 -9.36 -14.65
CA VAL A 377 7.01 -9.16 -16.10
C VAL A 377 8.06 -8.09 -16.35
N PHE A 378 8.04 -6.99 -15.59
CA PHE A 378 9.02 -5.92 -15.71
C PHE A 378 10.45 -6.42 -15.45
N PHE A 379 10.69 -7.12 -14.35
CA PHE A 379 12.02 -7.63 -14.00
C PHE A 379 12.49 -8.77 -14.90
N GLU A 380 11.56 -9.56 -15.48
CA GLU A 380 11.90 -10.54 -16.52
C GLU A 380 12.40 -9.86 -17.80
N ILE A 381 11.77 -8.76 -18.21
CA ILE A 381 12.21 -8.00 -19.40
C ILE A 381 13.57 -7.36 -19.13
N LEU A 382 13.77 -6.76 -17.94
CA LEU A 382 15.05 -6.21 -17.54
C LEU A 382 16.17 -7.28 -17.60
N SER A 383 15.86 -8.49 -17.15
CA SER A 383 16.79 -9.63 -17.24
C SER A 383 17.10 -10.03 -18.68
N LYS A 384 16.13 -9.97 -19.59
CA LYS A 384 16.33 -10.24 -21.03
C LYS A 384 17.18 -9.17 -21.72
N GLU A 385 17.17 -7.94 -21.21
CA GLU A 385 18.01 -6.84 -21.69
C GLU A 385 19.48 -6.94 -21.18
N GLY A 386 19.83 -8.01 -20.47
CA GLY A 386 21.20 -8.33 -20.09
C GLY A 386 21.55 -8.01 -18.64
N TYR A 387 20.62 -7.52 -17.83
CA TYR A 387 20.85 -7.26 -16.42
C TYR A 387 19.92 -8.10 -15.55
N THR A 388 20.43 -9.20 -15.03
CA THR A 388 19.63 -10.16 -14.28
C THR A 388 19.22 -9.64 -12.90
N VAL A 389 17.91 -9.56 -12.67
CA VAL A 389 17.30 -9.20 -11.38
C VAL A 389 16.26 -10.25 -11.01
N TYR A 390 16.35 -10.75 -9.80
CA TYR A 390 15.39 -11.70 -9.26
C TYR A 390 14.31 -10.95 -8.49
N PHE A 391 13.09 -10.91 -9.01
CA PHE A 391 11.94 -10.39 -8.28
C PHE A 391 11.29 -11.48 -7.45
N ARG A 392 10.99 -11.19 -6.20
CA ARG A 392 10.32 -12.11 -5.26
C ARG A 392 9.25 -11.39 -4.46
N ASP A 393 8.17 -12.10 -4.19
CA ASP A 393 7.12 -11.69 -3.28
C ASP A 393 7.29 -12.41 -1.92
N GLN A 394 7.37 -11.64 -0.84
CA GLN A 394 7.44 -12.16 0.53
C GLN A 394 6.03 -12.24 1.10
N ILE A 395 5.48 -13.44 1.13
CA ILE A 395 4.12 -13.77 1.57
C ILE A 395 4.22 -14.95 2.55
N ASN A 396 3.20 -15.19 3.38
CA ASN A 396 3.11 -16.31 4.31
C ASN A 396 4.20 -16.32 5.37
N ASN A 397 4.56 -15.19 5.95
CA ASN A 397 5.60 -15.07 6.97
C ASN A 397 6.96 -15.68 6.55
N LYS A 398 7.20 -15.78 5.24
CA LYS A 398 8.44 -16.31 4.70
C LYS A 398 9.60 -15.41 5.10
N GLN A 399 10.62 -15.98 5.71
CA GLN A 399 11.79 -15.21 6.14
C GLN A 399 12.67 -14.83 4.93
N MET A 400 13.35 -13.69 5.03
CA MET A 400 14.23 -13.21 3.96
C MET A 400 15.36 -14.20 3.62
N VAL A 401 15.89 -14.88 4.61
CA VAL A 401 16.91 -15.95 4.41
C VAL A 401 16.41 -17.00 3.43
N GLN A 402 15.17 -17.49 3.61
CA GLN A 402 14.58 -18.51 2.73
C GLN A 402 14.43 -18.02 1.29
N ILE A 403 14.08 -16.74 1.12
CA ILE A 403 13.96 -16.11 -0.22
C ILE A 403 15.33 -16.04 -0.90
N ILE A 404 16.35 -15.67 -0.16
CA ILE A 404 17.74 -15.60 -0.66
C ILE A 404 18.24 -16.98 -1.05
N ASP A 405 18.05 -17.98 -0.19
CA ASP A 405 18.45 -19.37 -0.46
C ASP A 405 17.80 -19.93 -1.73
N GLU A 406 16.51 -19.67 -1.92
CA GLU A 406 15.81 -20.07 -3.15
C GLU A 406 16.39 -19.42 -4.41
N VAL A 407 16.74 -18.13 -4.34
CA VAL A 407 17.37 -17.44 -5.46
C VAL A 407 18.75 -18.00 -5.73
N LEU A 408 19.53 -18.28 -4.71
CA LEU A 408 20.86 -18.89 -4.84
C LEU A 408 20.76 -20.26 -5.52
N CYS A 409 19.85 -21.15 -5.06
CA CYS A 409 19.63 -22.46 -5.66
C CYS A 409 19.24 -22.37 -7.15
N VAL A 410 18.31 -21.48 -7.49
CA VAL A 410 17.88 -21.28 -8.90
C VAL A 410 19.03 -20.77 -9.77
N SER A 411 19.86 -19.87 -9.23
CA SER A 411 20.98 -19.31 -9.98
C SER A 411 22.10 -20.31 -10.25
N GLU A 412 22.29 -21.30 -9.36
CA GLU A 412 23.27 -22.39 -9.53
C GLU A 412 22.80 -23.40 -10.57
N SER A 413 21.50 -23.73 -10.58
CA SER A 413 20.90 -24.64 -11.55
C SER A 413 20.97 -24.10 -13.00
N ASN A 414 20.89 -22.78 -13.18
CA ASN A 414 20.99 -22.13 -14.48
C ASN A 414 22.45 -21.90 -14.97
N SER A 415 23.43 -22.26 -14.15
CA SER A 415 24.86 -22.07 -14.44
C SER A 415 25.56 -23.38 -14.84
N GLN A 416 24.83 -24.52 -14.81
CA GLN A 416 25.23 -25.83 -15.33
C GLN A 416 24.65 -26.04 -16.75
#